data_446ae806189197d745bc20a8667990d1
#
_entry.id   446ae806189197d745bc20a8667990d1
#
_cell.length_a   1.000
_cell.length_b   1.000
_cell.length_c   1.000
_cell.angle_alpha   90.00
_cell.angle_beta   90.00
_cell.angle_gamma   90.00
#
_symmetry.space_group_name_H-M   'P 1'
#
loop_
_entity.id
_entity.type
_entity.pdbx_description
1 polymer ?
#
loop_
_entity_poly.entity_id
_entity_poly.type
_entity_poly.pdbx_seq_one_letter_code
_entity_poly.pdbx_strand_id
1 'polypeptide(L)'
;MLGERRSNSLFTPAASAEPERKPEQTEVHDISFEERTERSLFAETATAPRASELFFAPQEKGVTFAEALSQVQSYLSETYATLITEDNSDSKEQMKRRMARYLQEARIAVDGMTTSELVDALYTEMAEYGFLTKYIFADGIEEIDINSWRDIEIQYSDGHTAKLEEHFDSPEHAANVIRRMLQNSGKVLDNASPIITSRLAKNIRISVIKTPVLDEDAGVAASIRIVNPRNLSKADFVQSGTATEEMLDFLAACLRYGVSICVAGATSSGKTTVAGWLLSTIPDRKRIFTIEDGSRELQLIRERDGMVTNSVVHTQTRDSENERQRIDQIALLDIALRFNPDIICVGEMRGPEANAAQEAARVGIAVLTTIHSNSSEGTYRRMVSLCKRAVDTPDDTLMGYVTEAYPIVVYCRQLENKQRRITNISECEILPDGSRRLHKLYEYHITDNHLEGDRFIIEGEHRKCEEISESLRRRFIENGMPLGELAQFVPGKEEDE
;
A
#
# COMPACT_ATOMS: atom_id res chain seq x y z
N MET A 1 64.34 22.93 7.64
CA MET A 1 64.88 21.81 6.91
C MET A 1 63.68 21.22 6.18
N LEU A 2 63.39 21.62 5.00
CA LEU A 2 63.84 21.31 3.64
C LEU A 2 63.91 19.79 3.36
N GLY A 3 63.11 19.36 2.41
CA GLY A 3 63.19 18.08 1.71
C GLY A 3 61.78 17.64 1.27
N GLU A 4 61.37 17.97 0.20
CA GLU A 4 61.47 17.75 -1.25
C GLU A 4 60.42 16.79 -1.81
N ARG A 5 59.79 17.33 -2.82
CA ARG A 5 58.83 16.76 -3.75
C ARG A 5 59.32 15.46 -4.43
N ARG A 6 58.44 14.56 -4.82
CA ARG A 6 58.44 13.91 -6.14
C ARG A 6 57.06 13.65 -6.67
N SER A 7 56.73 14.34 -7.74
CA SER A 7 55.74 14.03 -8.74
C SER A 7 56.23 12.86 -9.63
N ASN A 8 55.33 11.96 -10.03
CA ASN A 8 55.52 11.22 -11.27
C ASN A 8 54.18 11.01 -11.97
N SER A 9 54.00 11.80 -13.00
CA SER A 9 53.09 11.57 -14.09
C SER A 9 53.76 10.60 -15.07
N LEU A 10 53.04 9.60 -15.56
CA LEU A 10 53.35 8.86 -16.78
C LEU A 10 52.08 8.51 -17.52
N PHE A 11 51.72 9.41 -18.42
CA PHE A 11 50.92 9.11 -19.61
C PHE A 11 51.92 8.73 -20.71
N THR A 12 51.69 7.63 -21.41
CA THR A 12 51.98 7.50 -22.86
C THR A 12 51.09 6.42 -23.49
N PRO A 13 50.49 6.69 -24.67
CA PRO A 13 49.62 5.76 -25.37
C PRO A 13 50.39 4.93 -26.38
N ALA A 14 49.97 3.69 -26.62
CA ALA A 14 50.43 2.91 -27.77
C ALA A 14 49.19 2.46 -28.59
N ALA A 15 49.21 2.91 -29.83
CA ALA A 15 48.34 2.48 -30.92
C ALA A 15 48.90 1.21 -31.57
N SER A 16 48.03 0.30 -31.99
CA SER A 16 48.19 -0.59 -33.16
C SER A 16 46.81 -1.19 -33.49
N ALA A 17 46.17 -0.70 -34.51
CA ALA A 17 46.00 -1.19 -35.85
C ALA A 17 45.29 -2.55 -35.99
N GLU A 18 44.17 -2.43 -36.64
CA GLU A 18 43.16 -3.34 -37.22
C GLU A 18 43.64 -4.65 -37.83
N PRO A 19 42.73 -5.60 -38.16
CA PRO A 19 41.98 -5.45 -39.41
C PRO A 19 40.49 -5.84 -39.35
N GLU A 20 39.75 -5.13 -40.22
CA GLU A 20 38.40 -5.34 -40.66
C GLU A 20 38.08 -6.76 -41.14
N ARG A 21 36.94 -7.32 -40.76
CA ARG A 21 36.27 -8.40 -41.50
C ARG A 21 34.92 -7.90 -42.01
N LYS A 22 34.77 -7.98 -43.34
CA LYS A 22 33.56 -7.74 -44.11
C LYS A 22 32.48 -8.77 -43.79
N PRO A 23 31.19 -8.42 -43.93
CA PRO A 23 30.08 -9.36 -43.73
C PRO A 23 29.91 -10.25 -45.00
N GLU A 24 29.78 -11.54 -44.76
CA GLU A 24 29.34 -12.52 -45.74
C GLU A 24 27.82 -12.35 -46.02
N GLN A 25 27.52 -12.18 -47.28
CA GLN A 25 26.15 -12.24 -47.84
C GLN A 25 25.71 -13.70 -47.89
N THR A 26 24.56 -14.01 -47.31
CA THR A 26 23.87 -15.28 -47.53
C THR A 26 22.69 -15.00 -48.47
N GLU A 27 22.76 -15.67 -49.63
CA GLU A 27 21.80 -15.60 -50.70
C GLU A 27 20.43 -16.11 -50.31
N VAL A 28 19.42 -15.35 -50.73
CA VAL A 28 17.99 -15.71 -50.71
C VAL A 28 17.76 -16.61 -51.93
N HIS A 29 17.35 -17.84 -51.73
CA HIS A 29 16.77 -18.67 -52.79
C HIS A 29 15.25 -18.46 -52.83
N ASP A 30 14.84 -17.78 -53.91
CA ASP A 30 13.48 -17.83 -54.48
C ASP A 30 13.16 -19.25 -54.97
N ILE A 31 12.03 -19.80 -54.50
CA ILE A 31 11.42 -20.96 -55.15
C ILE A 31 10.02 -20.56 -55.57
N SER A 32 9.92 -20.44 -56.90
CA SER A 32 8.70 -20.15 -57.68
C SER A 32 7.68 -21.27 -57.61
N PHE A 33 6.41 -20.81 -57.55
CA PHE A 33 5.20 -21.59 -57.85
C PHE A 33 5.26 -22.17 -59.27
N GLU A 34 4.98 -23.46 -59.42
CA GLU A 34 4.44 -24.04 -60.62
C GLU A 34 3.26 -24.97 -60.33
N GLU A 35 2.14 -24.61 -60.95
CA GLU A 35 0.93 -25.41 -61.08
C GLU A 35 1.18 -26.71 -61.85
N ARG A 36 0.54 -27.79 -61.40
CA ARG A 36 0.10 -28.85 -62.31
C ARG A 36 -1.20 -29.48 -61.88
N THR A 37 -2.16 -29.30 -62.76
CA THR A 37 -3.49 -29.89 -62.81
C THR A 37 -3.51 -31.37 -63.15
N GLU A 38 -4.57 -32.05 -62.64
CA GLU A 38 -5.35 -33.17 -63.20
C GLU A 38 -4.81 -34.61 -63.15
N ARG A 39 -5.47 -35.51 -62.48
CA ARG A 39 -6.55 -36.45 -62.93
C ARG A 39 -6.90 -37.49 -61.89
N SER A 40 -8.16 -37.47 -61.52
CA SER A 40 -9.16 -38.54 -61.34
C SER A 40 -8.70 -40.02 -61.41
N LEU A 41 -9.12 -40.82 -60.41
CA LEU A 41 -10.02 -41.98 -60.59
C LEU A 41 -10.26 -42.75 -59.24
N PHE A 42 -11.55 -42.82 -58.88
CA PHE A 42 -12.31 -43.85 -58.18
C PHE A 42 -11.57 -44.89 -57.30
N ALA A 43 -11.93 -45.09 -56.14
CA ALA A 43 -13.05 -45.62 -55.36
C ALA A 43 -12.53 -46.36 -54.13
N GLU A 44 -13.09 -46.16 -53.06
CA GLU A 44 -13.71 -47.11 -52.11
C GLU A 44 -13.61 -46.60 -50.67
N THR A 45 -14.77 -46.48 -50.15
CA THR A 45 -15.22 -46.42 -48.76
C THR A 45 -14.26 -46.81 -47.65
N ALA A 46 -13.85 -45.79 -46.89
CA ALA A 46 -13.60 -45.93 -45.45
C ALA A 46 -14.13 -44.67 -44.74
N THR A 47 -15.01 -44.86 -43.82
CA THR A 47 -15.68 -43.90 -42.96
C THR A 47 -14.72 -42.80 -42.43
N ALA A 48 -14.99 -41.55 -42.86
CA ALA A 48 -14.34 -40.37 -42.28
C ALA A 48 -14.74 -40.21 -40.80
N PRO A 49 -13.81 -40.01 -39.87
CA PRO A 49 -14.15 -39.50 -38.58
C PRO A 49 -14.59 -38.05 -38.74
N ARG A 50 -15.71 -37.72 -38.13
CA ARG A 50 -16.30 -36.39 -38.06
C ARG A 50 -15.28 -35.35 -37.65
N ALA A 51 -15.09 -34.32 -38.44
CA ALA A 51 -14.41 -33.09 -38.08
C ALA A 51 -15.23 -32.31 -37.04
N SER A 52 -15.14 -32.75 -35.81
CA SER A 52 -15.67 -32.06 -34.65
C SER A 52 -14.90 -32.52 -33.44
N GLU A 53 -13.67 -32.03 -33.28
CA GLU A 53 -12.95 -32.04 -31.98
C GLU A 53 -11.51 -31.52 -32.17
N LEU A 54 -11.41 -30.28 -32.69
CA LEU A 54 -10.23 -29.45 -32.51
C LEU A 54 -10.68 -28.12 -31.90
N PHE A 55 -11.48 -28.22 -30.85
CA PHE A 55 -11.48 -27.15 -29.87
C PHE A 55 -10.24 -27.37 -28.99
N PHE A 56 -9.26 -26.55 -29.16
CA PHE A 56 -8.25 -26.35 -28.14
C PHE A 56 -8.98 -25.99 -26.86
N ALA A 57 -9.12 -26.92 -25.96
CA ALA A 57 -9.51 -26.61 -24.59
C ALA A 57 -8.48 -25.61 -24.08
N PRO A 58 -8.91 -24.45 -23.54
CA PRO A 58 -7.98 -23.48 -23.00
C PRO A 58 -7.17 -24.18 -21.91
N GLN A 59 -5.85 -24.13 -21.98
CA GLN A 59 -4.97 -24.70 -20.95
C GLN A 59 -5.32 -24.07 -19.60
N GLU A 60 -5.77 -24.91 -18.67
CA GLU A 60 -5.89 -24.53 -17.27
C GLU A 60 -4.51 -24.20 -16.73
N LYS A 61 -4.38 -23.09 -16.00
CA LYS A 61 -3.13 -22.77 -15.31
C LYS A 61 -3.01 -23.72 -14.12
N GLY A 62 -2.16 -24.71 -14.23
CA GLY A 62 -1.73 -25.53 -13.10
C GLY A 62 -1.00 -24.64 -12.09
N VAL A 63 -1.59 -24.44 -10.91
CA VAL A 63 -1.03 -23.70 -9.79
C VAL A 63 -0.88 -24.63 -8.58
N THR A 64 -0.04 -24.26 -7.63
CA THR A 64 0.01 -24.98 -6.35
C THR A 64 -1.25 -24.70 -5.51
N PHE A 65 -1.58 -25.59 -4.59
CA PHE A 65 -2.71 -25.38 -3.66
C PHE A 65 -2.58 -24.07 -2.88
N ALA A 66 -1.37 -23.73 -2.42
CA ALA A 66 -1.09 -22.49 -1.70
C ALA A 66 -1.33 -21.23 -2.55
N GLU A 67 -1.00 -21.27 -3.84
CA GLU A 67 -1.29 -20.20 -4.78
C GLU A 67 -2.77 -20.08 -5.06
N ALA A 68 -3.48 -21.21 -5.25
CA ALA A 68 -4.93 -21.23 -5.42
C ALA A 68 -5.64 -20.67 -4.18
N LEU A 69 -5.21 -21.05 -2.98
CA LEU A 69 -5.73 -20.53 -1.70
C LEU A 69 -5.54 -19.01 -1.61
N SER A 70 -4.34 -18.51 -1.89
CA SER A 70 -4.03 -17.07 -1.85
C SER A 70 -4.88 -16.28 -2.85
N GLN A 71 -5.09 -16.80 -4.06
CA GLN A 71 -5.90 -16.13 -5.09
C GLN A 71 -7.39 -16.14 -4.72
N VAL A 72 -7.92 -17.26 -4.20
CA VAL A 72 -9.31 -17.35 -3.74
C VAL A 72 -9.54 -16.43 -2.54
N GLN A 73 -8.62 -16.40 -1.58
CA GLN A 73 -8.70 -15.47 -0.44
C GLN A 73 -8.72 -14.01 -0.89
N SER A 74 -7.85 -13.63 -1.84
CA SER A 74 -7.83 -12.26 -2.41
C SER A 74 -9.14 -11.94 -3.12
N TYR A 75 -9.64 -12.86 -3.95
CA TYR A 75 -10.91 -12.67 -4.67
C TYR A 75 -12.09 -12.52 -3.72
N LEU A 76 -12.20 -13.37 -2.69
CA LEU A 76 -13.28 -13.29 -1.72
C LEU A 76 -13.19 -12.00 -0.90
N SER A 77 -11.99 -11.55 -0.52
CA SER A 77 -11.80 -10.29 0.20
C SER A 77 -12.14 -9.06 -0.65
N GLU A 78 -12.01 -9.16 -1.98
CA GLU A 78 -12.34 -8.07 -2.91
C GLU A 78 -13.82 -8.07 -3.34
N THR A 79 -14.47 -9.22 -3.34
CA THR A 79 -15.80 -9.41 -3.96
C THR A 79 -16.91 -9.62 -2.94
N TYR A 80 -16.61 -9.95 -1.69
CA TYR A 80 -17.61 -10.27 -0.66
C TYR A 80 -18.37 -9.05 -0.11
N ALA A 81 -18.03 -7.89 -0.64
CA ALA A 81 -18.58 -6.60 -0.34
C ALA A 81 -20.10 -6.47 -0.35
N THR A 82 -20.81 -7.29 -1.05
CA THR A 82 -22.21 -7.00 -1.39
C THR A 82 -23.26 -7.92 -0.77
N LEU A 83 -22.91 -8.90 0.07
CA LEU A 83 -23.84 -9.99 0.37
C LEU A 83 -24.09 -10.36 1.84
N ILE A 84 -23.68 -9.54 2.79
CA ILE A 84 -24.03 -9.81 4.19
C ILE A 84 -25.19 -8.89 4.62
N THR A 85 -26.38 -9.20 4.10
CA THR A 85 -27.64 -8.67 4.64
C THR A 85 -28.65 -9.77 4.95
N GLU A 86 -28.32 -11.05 4.74
CA GLU A 86 -29.27 -12.12 5.03
C GLU A 86 -28.62 -13.27 5.81
N ASP A 87 -29.08 -13.40 7.04
CA ASP A 87 -28.91 -14.55 7.94
C ASP A 87 -29.27 -15.84 7.20
N ASN A 88 -28.33 -16.83 7.09
CA ASN A 88 -28.75 -18.21 6.94
C ASN A 88 -27.63 -19.22 6.69
N SER A 89 -27.92 -20.49 7.05
CA SER A 89 -27.27 -21.77 6.72
C SER A 89 -26.85 -21.96 5.25
N ASP A 90 -27.28 -21.07 4.37
CA ASP A 90 -26.94 -20.98 2.95
C ASP A 90 -25.54 -20.40 2.65
N SER A 91 -24.90 -19.82 3.66
CA SER A 91 -23.62 -19.08 3.44
C SER A 91 -22.46 -20.01 3.02
N LYS A 92 -22.43 -21.25 3.55
CA LYS A 92 -21.43 -22.27 3.19
C LYS A 92 -21.51 -22.67 1.72
N GLU A 93 -22.71 -23.03 1.28
CA GLU A 93 -22.95 -23.45 -0.10
C GLU A 93 -22.79 -22.29 -1.08
N GLN A 94 -23.18 -21.09 -0.70
CA GLN A 94 -22.95 -19.88 -1.50
C GLN A 94 -21.45 -19.56 -1.62
N MET A 95 -20.69 -19.68 -0.53
CA MET A 95 -19.24 -19.48 -0.56
C MET A 95 -18.56 -20.50 -1.47
N LYS A 96 -18.90 -21.78 -1.34
CA LYS A 96 -18.38 -22.83 -2.21
C LYS A 96 -18.73 -22.63 -3.69
N ARG A 97 -19.96 -22.22 -3.99
CA ARG A 97 -20.39 -21.89 -5.37
C ARG A 97 -19.59 -20.74 -5.96
N ARG A 98 -19.24 -19.72 -5.17
CA ARG A 98 -18.44 -18.58 -5.61
C ARG A 98 -16.99 -18.95 -5.82
N MET A 99 -16.41 -19.73 -4.89
CA MET A 99 -15.08 -20.31 -5.09
C MET A 99 -15.02 -21.09 -6.39
N ALA A 100 -15.99 -21.97 -6.62
CA ALA A 100 -16.07 -22.76 -7.86
C ALA A 100 -16.16 -21.89 -9.10
N ARG A 101 -17.01 -20.85 -9.06
CA ARG A 101 -17.15 -19.90 -10.16
C ARG A 101 -15.85 -19.14 -10.43
N TYR A 102 -15.21 -18.60 -9.39
CA TYR A 102 -13.93 -17.90 -9.53
C TYR A 102 -12.83 -18.80 -10.10
N LEU A 103 -12.70 -20.03 -9.57
CA LEU A 103 -11.71 -20.99 -10.08
C LEU A 103 -11.92 -21.29 -11.56
N GLN A 104 -13.18 -21.38 -12.02
CA GLN A 104 -13.53 -21.58 -13.43
C GLN A 104 -13.23 -20.33 -14.27
N GLU A 105 -13.64 -19.13 -13.83
CA GLU A 105 -13.43 -17.88 -14.52
C GLU A 105 -11.93 -17.53 -14.64
N ALA A 106 -11.17 -17.74 -13.55
CA ALA A 106 -9.72 -17.51 -13.50
C ALA A 106 -8.91 -18.67 -14.09
N ARG A 107 -9.55 -19.79 -14.45
CA ARG A 107 -8.94 -21.02 -14.99
C ARG A 107 -7.85 -21.58 -14.08
N ILE A 108 -8.12 -21.61 -12.79
CA ILE A 108 -7.21 -22.11 -11.78
C ILE A 108 -7.51 -23.61 -11.57
N ALA A 109 -6.49 -24.44 -11.75
CA ALA A 109 -6.54 -25.86 -11.45
C ALA A 109 -5.29 -26.25 -10.63
N VAL A 110 -5.46 -27.22 -9.74
CA VAL A 110 -4.37 -27.81 -8.95
C VAL A 110 -4.21 -29.25 -9.42
N ASP A 111 -2.99 -29.64 -9.75
CA ASP A 111 -2.69 -30.97 -10.25
C ASP A 111 -3.17 -32.06 -9.26
N GLY A 112 -3.92 -33.03 -9.78
CA GLY A 112 -4.43 -34.16 -9.01
C GLY A 112 -5.72 -33.88 -8.22
N MET A 113 -6.34 -32.69 -8.37
CA MET A 113 -7.62 -32.35 -7.73
C MET A 113 -8.67 -31.97 -8.77
N THR A 114 -9.89 -32.45 -8.58
CA THR A 114 -11.05 -31.94 -9.31
C THR A 114 -11.45 -30.57 -8.75
N THR A 115 -12.16 -29.76 -9.53
CA THR A 115 -12.65 -28.44 -9.06
C THR A 115 -13.47 -28.56 -7.78
N SER A 116 -14.26 -29.61 -7.63
CA SER A 116 -15.05 -29.85 -6.42
C SER A 116 -14.19 -30.18 -5.20
N GLU A 117 -13.20 -31.06 -5.36
CA GLU A 117 -12.23 -31.39 -4.30
C GLU A 117 -11.39 -30.18 -3.93
N LEU A 118 -10.99 -29.38 -4.91
CA LEU A 118 -10.26 -28.15 -4.66
C LEU A 118 -11.11 -27.13 -3.89
N VAL A 119 -12.38 -26.95 -4.25
CA VAL A 119 -13.31 -26.06 -3.53
C VAL A 119 -13.53 -26.55 -2.09
N ASP A 120 -13.70 -27.85 -1.88
CA ASP A 120 -13.89 -28.41 -0.55
C ASP A 120 -12.64 -28.28 0.31
N ALA A 121 -11.46 -28.50 -0.25
CA ALA A 121 -10.19 -28.34 0.44
C ALA A 121 -9.92 -26.85 0.78
N LEU A 122 -10.12 -25.95 -0.18
CA LEU A 122 -9.98 -24.50 0.03
C LEU A 122 -10.97 -23.99 1.08
N TYR A 123 -12.24 -24.46 1.02
CA TYR A 123 -13.23 -24.11 2.01
C TYR A 123 -12.83 -24.61 3.40
N THR A 124 -12.34 -25.83 3.52
CA THR A 124 -11.90 -26.42 4.79
C THR A 124 -10.72 -25.62 5.37
N GLU A 125 -9.75 -25.29 4.55
CA GLU A 125 -8.59 -24.48 4.94
C GLU A 125 -9.03 -23.09 5.42
N MET A 126 -9.97 -22.47 4.73
CA MET A 126 -10.53 -21.17 5.09
C MET A 126 -11.49 -21.26 6.29
N ALA A 127 -12.30 -22.31 6.40
CA ALA A 127 -13.20 -22.59 7.53
C ALA A 127 -12.45 -22.89 8.83
N GLU A 128 -11.15 -23.12 8.78
CA GLU A 128 -10.30 -23.26 9.97
C GLU A 128 -10.27 -22.00 10.85
N TYR A 129 -10.72 -20.84 10.33
CA TYR A 129 -10.95 -19.63 11.11
C TYR A 129 -12.25 -19.68 11.93
N GLY A 130 -12.99 -20.79 11.87
CA GLY A 130 -14.26 -20.99 12.55
C GLY A 130 -15.31 -19.96 12.12
N PHE A 131 -16.12 -19.48 13.07
CA PHE A 131 -17.14 -18.45 12.80
C PHE A 131 -16.55 -17.12 12.35
N LEU A 132 -15.26 -16.84 12.66
CA LEU A 132 -14.58 -15.61 12.22
C LEU A 132 -14.42 -15.52 10.70
N THR A 133 -14.47 -16.64 9.99
CA THR A 133 -14.31 -16.69 8.53
C THR A 133 -15.25 -15.72 7.82
N LYS A 134 -16.53 -15.72 8.20
CA LYS A 134 -17.53 -14.85 7.58
C LYS A 134 -17.26 -13.36 7.81
N TYR A 135 -16.64 -12.99 8.93
CA TYR A 135 -16.30 -11.60 9.25
C TYR A 135 -14.99 -11.16 8.62
N ILE A 136 -13.99 -12.06 8.59
CA ILE A 136 -12.67 -11.77 8.00
C ILE A 136 -12.79 -11.48 6.49
N PHE A 137 -13.73 -12.13 5.83
CA PHE A 137 -13.97 -11.96 4.38
C PHE A 137 -15.21 -11.11 4.08
N ALA A 138 -15.81 -10.48 5.08
CA ALA A 138 -16.91 -9.55 4.89
C ALA A 138 -16.42 -8.19 4.44
N ASP A 139 -17.24 -7.55 3.59
CA ASP A 139 -16.99 -6.15 3.24
C ASP A 139 -17.39 -5.21 4.37
N GLY A 140 -16.69 -4.09 4.36
CA GLY A 140 -16.98 -3.04 5.30
C GLY A 140 -16.46 -3.29 6.70
N ILE A 141 -15.75 -4.40 6.96
CA ILE A 141 -15.07 -4.64 8.23
C ILE A 141 -13.60 -4.22 8.10
N GLU A 142 -13.14 -3.37 9.00
CA GLU A 142 -11.75 -2.91 9.07
C GLU A 142 -10.95 -3.66 10.13
N GLU A 143 -11.58 -4.02 11.25
CA GLU A 143 -10.88 -4.68 12.36
C GLU A 143 -11.82 -5.62 13.13
N ILE A 144 -11.27 -6.73 13.61
CA ILE A 144 -11.93 -7.67 14.50
C ILE A 144 -11.07 -7.74 15.76
N ASP A 145 -11.59 -7.25 16.88
CA ASP A 145 -10.92 -7.23 18.16
C ASP A 145 -11.44 -8.35 19.06
N ILE A 146 -10.59 -9.31 19.34
CA ILE A 146 -10.83 -10.43 20.25
C ILE A 146 -10.19 -10.05 21.59
N ASN A 147 -11.00 -9.58 22.53
CA ASN A 147 -10.52 -9.23 23.86
C ASN A 147 -10.43 -10.45 24.78
N SER A 148 -11.26 -11.46 24.52
CA SER A 148 -11.24 -12.79 25.15
C SER A 148 -12.03 -13.77 24.30
N TRP A 149 -12.05 -15.05 24.69
CA TRP A 149 -12.80 -16.08 23.99
C TRP A 149 -14.30 -15.77 23.83
N ARG A 150 -14.89 -14.89 24.65
CA ARG A 150 -16.32 -14.53 24.66
C ARG A 150 -16.58 -13.04 24.44
N ASP A 151 -15.55 -12.23 24.28
CA ASP A 151 -15.68 -10.79 24.05
C ASP A 151 -14.99 -10.44 22.74
N ILE A 152 -15.80 -10.32 21.69
CA ILE A 152 -15.34 -10.05 20.34
C ILE A 152 -16.10 -8.84 19.81
N GLU A 153 -15.37 -7.89 19.25
CA GLU A 153 -15.90 -6.66 18.70
C GLU A 153 -15.46 -6.50 17.25
N ILE A 154 -16.35 -6.01 16.42
CA ILE A 154 -16.06 -5.68 15.01
C ILE A 154 -16.09 -4.18 14.85
N GLN A 155 -15.06 -3.65 14.18
CA GLN A 155 -15.05 -2.27 13.73
C GLN A 155 -15.32 -2.22 12.23
N TYR A 156 -16.31 -1.46 11.83
CA TYR A 156 -16.69 -1.24 10.44
C TYR A 156 -15.99 -0.02 9.83
N SER A 157 -15.95 0.02 8.51
CA SER A 157 -15.27 1.08 7.74
C SER A 157 -15.91 2.47 7.88
N ASP A 158 -17.18 2.55 8.29
CA ASP A 158 -17.87 3.80 8.63
C ASP A 158 -17.56 4.26 10.07
N GLY A 159 -16.80 3.43 10.82
CA GLY A 159 -16.31 3.71 12.17
C GLY A 159 -17.24 3.26 13.29
N HIS A 160 -18.44 2.68 13.00
CA HIS A 160 -19.21 2.08 14.07
C HIS A 160 -18.58 0.75 14.53
N THR A 161 -18.85 0.37 15.77
CA THR A 161 -18.42 -0.90 16.36
C THR A 161 -19.62 -1.70 16.83
N ALA A 162 -19.53 -3.03 16.77
CA ALA A 162 -20.55 -3.94 17.25
C ALA A 162 -19.93 -5.13 17.97
N LYS A 163 -20.47 -5.47 19.15
CA LYS A 163 -20.14 -6.72 19.83
C LYS A 163 -20.79 -7.89 19.13
N LEU A 164 -20.06 -8.98 18.98
CA LEU A 164 -20.62 -10.22 18.44
C LEU A 164 -21.32 -11.01 19.53
N GLU A 165 -22.46 -11.60 19.18
CA GLU A 165 -23.13 -12.63 19.99
C GLU A 165 -22.41 -13.96 19.86
N GLU A 166 -21.78 -14.22 18.72
CA GLU A 166 -20.98 -15.41 18.46
C GLU A 166 -19.62 -15.29 19.14
N HIS A 167 -19.20 -16.38 19.79
CA HIS A 167 -17.93 -16.44 20.51
C HIS A 167 -17.33 -17.85 20.42
N PHE A 168 -16.13 -18.03 20.90
CA PHE A 168 -15.51 -19.34 21.03
C PHE A 168 -16.16 -20.13 22.18
N ASP A 169 -16.02 -21.45 22.17
CA ASP A 169 -16.62 -22.31 23.20
C ASP A 169 -15.86 -22.27 24.52
N SER A 170 -14.55 -21.98 24.48
CA SER A 170 -13.68 -21.92 25.66
C SER A 170 -12.40 -21.12 25.39
N PRO A 171 -11.65 -20.73 26.42
CA PRO A 171 -10.33 -20.13 26.28
C PRO A 171 -9.37 -20.96 25.41
N GLU A 172 -9.38 -22.29 25.61
CA GLU A 172 -8.52 -23.23 24.87
C GLU A 172 -8.97 -23.33 23.40
N HIS A 173 -10.29 -23.32 23.14
CA HIS A 173 -10.82 -23.32 21.77
C HIS A 173 -10.36 -22.07 21.03
N ALA A 174 -10.48 -20.89 21.64
CA ALA A 174 -10.00 -19.65 21.06
C ALA A 174 -8.50 -19.69 20.71
N ALA A 175 -7.67 -20.12 21.69
CA ALA A 175 -6.23 -20.25 21.48
C ALA A 175 -5.89 -21.26 20.37
N ASN A 176 -6.65 -22.35 20.22
CA ASN A 176 -6.43 -23.34 19.19
C ASN A 176 -6.82 -22.85 17.80
N VAL A 177 -7.93 -22.09 17.67
CA VAL A 177 -8.32 -21.47 16.39
C VAL A 177 -7.27 -20.45 15.95
N ILE A 178 -6.87 -19.56 16.84
CA ILE A 178 -5.84 -18.55 16.53
C ILE A 178 -4.49 -19.20 16.19
N ARG A 179 -4.12 -20.28 16.89
CA ARG A 179 -2.88 -21.02 16.57
C ARG A 179 -2.94 -21.64 15.16
N ARG A 180 -4.10 -22.19 14.75
CA ARG A 180 -4.30 -22.71 13.39
C ARG A 180 -4.20 -21.59 12.36
N MET A 181 -4.82 -20.42 12.61
CA MET A 181 -4.69 -19.25 11.73
C MET A 181 -3.23 -18.85 11.49
N LEU A 182 -2.37 -19.02 12.50
CA LEU A 182 -0.95 -18.66 12.41
C LEU A 182 -0.07 -19.73 11.75
N GLN A 183 -0.54 -20.98 11.57
CA GLN A 183 0.28 -22.08 11.04
C GLN A 183 0.90 -21.75 9.69
N ASN A 184 0.14 -21.17 8.78
CA ASN A 184 0.61 -20.81 7.44
C ASN A 184 1.62 -19.66 7.44
N SER A 185 1.75 -18.93 8.56
CA SER A 185 2.72 -17.84 8.71
C SER A 185 4.10 -18.31 9.15
N GLY A 186 4.25 -19.58 9.50
CA GLY A 186 5.48 -20.16 10.08
C GLY A 186 5.80 -19.67 11.49
N LYS A 187 4.90 -18.95 12.16
CA LYS A 187 5.07 -18.48 13.53
C LYS A 187 4.33 -19.39 14.52
N VAL A 188 4.98 -19.68 15.64
CA VAL A 188 4.45 -20.57 16.68
C VAL A 188 4.02 -19.75 17.89
N LEU A 189 2.69 -19.80 18.17
CA LEU A 189 2.12 -19.16 19.38
C LEU A 189 2.17 -20.16 20.54
N ASP A 190 3.10 -19.97 21.44
CA ASP A 190 3.29 -20.79 22.64
C ASP A 190 3.65 -19.93 23.88
N ASN A 191 4.05 -20.56 24.97
CA ASN A 191 4.43 -19.85 26.19
C ASN A 191 5.80 -19.19 26.09
N ALA A 192 6.66 -19.61 25.18
CA ALA A 192 7.95 -18.98 24.91
C ALA A 192 7.81 -17.75 24.01
N SER A 193 6.82 -17.79 23.09
CA SER A 193 6.49 -16.71 22.19
C SER A 193 5.00 -16.32 22.33
N PRO A 194 4.62 -15.68 23.46
CA PRO A 194 3.20 -15.39 23.76
C PRO A 194 2.65 -14.18 23.01
N ILE A 195 3.50 -13.39 22.35
CA ILE A 195 3.12 -12.21 21.56
C ILE A 195 3.58 -12.41 20.13
N ILE A 196 2.63 -12.39 19.19
CA ILE A 196 2.91 -12.58 17.78
C ILE A 196 2.19 -11.51 16.96
N THR A 197 2.90 -10.94 15.99
CA THR A 197 2.30 -10.23 14.89
C THR A 197 2.64 -10.96 13.60
N SER A 198 1.62 -11.25 12.79
CA SER A 198 1.77 -12.01 11.56
C SER A 198 0.78 -11.56 10.49
N ARG A 199 0.92 -12.12 9.29
CA ARG A 199 0.00 -11.94 8.18
C ARG A 199 -0.76 -13.25 7.96
N LEU A 200 -2.09 -13.14 7.88
CA LEU A 200 -2.95 -14.28 7.52
C LEU A 200 -3.13 -14.38 6.01
N ALA A 201 -3.26 -13.23 5.36
CA ALA A 201 -3.37 -13.08 3.91
C ALA A 201 -2.67 -11.79 3.46
N LYS A 202 -2.62 -11.52 2.16
CA LYS A 202 -1.95 -10.35 1.58
C LYS A 202 -2.38 -9.02 2.23
N ASN A 203 -3.64 -8.92 2.58
CA ASN A 203 -4.28 -7.74 3.15
C ASN A 203 -4.83 -7.93 4.57
N ILE A 204 -4.51 -9.05 5.25
CA ILE A 204 -5.02 -9.37 6.59
C ILE A 204 -3.84 -9.57 7.52
N ARG A 205 -3.78 -8.75 8.55
CA ARG A 205 -2.76 -8.79 9.61
C ARG A 205 -3.41 -9.22 10.91
N ILE A 206 -2.72 -10.04 11.69
CA ILE A 206 -3.12 -10.42 13.03
C ILE A 206 -2.02 -10.07 14.03
N SER A 207 -2.42 -9.51 15.17
CA SER A 207 -1.58 -9.35 16.35
C SER A 207 -2.23 -10.11 17.50
N VAL A 208 -1.46 -10.94 18.19
CA VAL A 208 -1.98 -11.90 19.19
C VAL A 208 -1.18 -11.80 20.47
N ILE A 209 -1.89 -11.89 21.59
CA ILE A 209 -1.33 -12.02 22.93
C ILE A 209 -2.01 -13.20 23.62
N LYS A 210 -1.23 -14.05 24.30
CA LYS A 210 -1.75 -15.15 25.11
C LYS A 210 -1.01 -15.27 26.47
N THR A 211 -1.44 -16.21 27.28
CA THR A 211 -0.72 -16.61 28.51
C THR A 211 0.75 -16.96 28.20
N PRO A 212 1.74 -16.49 29.02
CA PRO A 212 1.61 -15.93 30.38
C PRO A 212 1.45 -14.41 30.46
N VAL A 213 1.30 -13.70 29.34
CA VAL A 213 1.17 -12.23 29.28
C VAL A 213 -0.29 -11.80 29.47
N LEU A 214 -1.22 -12.68 29.15
CA LEU A 214 -2.66 -12.51 29.29
C LEU A 214 -3.20 -13.46 30.37
N ASP A 215 -4.28 -13.07 31.03
CA ASP A 215 -4.96 -13.91 32.01
C ASP A 215 -5.47 -15.21 31.37
N GLU A 216 -5.37 -16.33 32.10
CA GLU A 216 -5.78 -17.65 31.60
C GLU A 216 -7.24 -17.69 31.23
N ASP A 217 -8.12 -17.02 31.98
CA ASP A 217 -9.56 -16.95 31.74
C ASP A 217 -9.93 -16.27 30.40
N ALA A 218 -9.07 -15.40 29.89
CA ALA A 218 -9.28 -14.76 28.59
C ALA A 218 -8.90 -15.68 27.40
N GLY A 219 -7.96 -16.59 27.62
CA GLY A 219 -7.44 -17.56 26.65
C GLY A 219 -6.48 -16.89 25.66
N VAL A 220 -6.97 -16.01 24.82
CA VAL A 220 -6.23 -15.25 23.81
C VAL A 220 -6.89 -13.91 23.57
N ALA A 221 -6.08 -12.88 23.38
CA ALA A 221 -6.51 -11.61 22.82
C ALA A 221 -5.86 -11.43 21.45
N ALA A 222 -6.61 -10.95 20.46
CA ALA A 222 -6.10 -10.71 19.13
C ALA A 222 -6.80 -9.53 18.48
N SER A 223 -6.07 -8.79 17.64
CA SER A 223 -6.62 -7.83 16.71
C SER A 223 -6.31 -8.31 15.29
N ILE A 224 -7.37 -8.50 14.51
CA ILE A 224 -7.31 -8.89 13.10
C ILE A 224 -7.67 -7.68 12.27
N ARG A 225 -6.68 -7.08 11.64
CA ARG A 225 -6.88 -5.91 10.79
C ARG A 225 -7.00 -6.33 9.34
N ILE A 226 -8.12 -5.94 8.73
CA ILE A 226 -8.46 -6.22 7.35
C ILE A 226 -8.23 -4.94 6.56
N VAL A 227 -7.18 -4.93 5.77
CA VAL A 227 -6.89 -3.82 4.89
C VAL A 227 -7.62 -4.06 3.59
N ASN A 228 -8.78 -3.42 3.44
CA ASN A 228 -9.46 -3.33 2.16
C ASN A 228 -9.03 -2.02 1.50
N PRO A 229 -8.01 -2.03 0.60
CA PRO A 229 -7.60 -0.83 -0.08
C PRO A 229 -8.70 -0.41 -1.05
N ARG A 230 -9.69 0.33 -0.55
CA ARG A 230 -10.61 1.06 -1.42
C ARG A 230 -9.77 2.13 -2.11
N ASN A 231 -9.66 2.05 -3.42
CA ASN A 231 -9.17 3.17 -4.21
C ASN A 231 -10.22 4.27 -4.19
N LEU A 232 -10.24 5.04 -3.08
CA LEU A 232 -11.12 6.19 -2.97
C LEU A 232 -10.79 7.17 -4.10
N SER A 233 -11.81 7.59 -4.81
CA SER A 233 -11.69 8.64 -5.79
C SER A 233 -11.63 10.03 -5.12
N LYS A 234 -11.20 11.04 -5.86
CA LYS A 234 -11.27 12.44 -5.41
C LYS A 234 -12.68 12.82 -4.94
N ALA A 235 -13.69 12.34 -5.68
CA ALA A 235 -15.10 12.61 -5.34
C ALA A 235 -15.50 12.01 -3.98
N ASP A 236 -15.00 10.83 -3.62
CA ASP A 236 -15.30 10.19 -2.33
C ASP A 236 -14.76 11.02 -1.16
N PHE A 237 -13.55 11.59 -1.28
CA PHE A 237 -12.99 12.49 -0.26
C PHE A 237 -13.80 13.77 -0.10
N VAL A 238 -14.26 14.33 -1.23
CA VAL A 238 -15.06 15.56 -1.21
C VAL A 238 -16.46 15.29 -0.66
N GLN A 239 -17.13 14.24 -1.12
CA GLN A 239 -18.50 13.88 -0.67
C GLN A 239 -18.53 13.50 0.80
N SER A 240 -17.51 12.81 1.32
CA SER A 240 -17.40 12.51 2.75
C SER A 240 -17.03 13.73 3.60
N GLY A 241 -16.68 14.86 2.98
CA GLY A 241 -16.20 16.07 3.65
C GLY A 241 -14.81 15.88 4.28
N THR A 242 -14.04 14.88 3.86
CA THR A 242 -12.68 14.63 4.38
C THR A 242 -11.73 15.74 3.96
N ALA A 243 -11.87 16.27 2.74
CA ALA A 243 -11.10 17.38 2.19
C ALA A 243 -11.88 18.09 1.10
N THR A 244 -11.50 19.33 0.77
CA THR A 244 -12.01 20.03 -0.43
C THR A 244 -11.26 19.59 -1.68
N GLU A 245 -11.84 19.87 -2.84
CA GLU A 245 -11.21 19.62 -4.13
C GLU A 245 -9.88 20.38 -4.27
N GLU A 246 -9.86 21.66 -3.87
CA GLU A 246 -8.65 22.50 -3.89
C GLU A 246 -7.53 21.93 -3.02
N MET A 247 -7.83 21.48 -1.81
CA MET A 247 -6.84 20.82 -0.93
C MET A 247 -6.21 19.59 -1.57
N LEU A 248 -7.04 18.77 -2.20
CA LEU A 248 -6.60 17.55 -2.86
C LEU A 248 -5.74 17.85 -4.09
N ASP A 249 -6.12 18.82 -4.90
CA ASP A 249 -5.34 19.27 -6.07
C ASP A 249 -4.00 19.85 -5.65
N PHE A 250 -3.98 20.66 -4.60
CA PHE A 250 -2.74 21.19 -4.03
C PHE A 250 -1.79 20.09 -3.58
N LEU A 251 -2.29 19.11 -2.80
CA LEU A 251 -1.45 18.01 -2.32
C LEU A 251 -0.95 17.12 -3.46
N ALA A 252 -1.81 16.83 -4.45
CA ALA A 252 -1.40 16.09 -5.64
C ALA A 252 -0.32 16.82 -6.44
N ALA A 253 -0.45 18.16 -6.58
CA ALA A 253 0.54 18.99 -7.21
C ALA A 253 1.87 19.00 -6.42
N CYS A 254 1.83 19.12 -5.09
CA CYS A 254 3.02 19.02 -4.25
C CYS A 254 3.83 17.77 -4.59
N LEU A 255 3.22 16.60 -4.50
CA LEU A 255 3.91 15.33 -4.74
C LEU A 255 4.36 15.18 -6.20
N ARG A 256 3.52 15.59 -7.15
CA ARG A 256 3.84 15.56 -8.59
C ARG A 256 5.07 16.39 -8.93
N TYR A 257 5.22 17.54 -8.31
CA TYR A 257 6.33 18.48 -8.54
C TYR A 257 7.44 18.38 -7.50
N GLY A 258 7.62 17.20 -6.88
CA GLY A 258 8.82 16.91 -6.09
C GLY A 258 8.84 17.52 -4.69
N VAL A 259 7.69 17.93 -4.15
CA VAL A 259 7.56 18.41 -2.77
C VAL A 259 7.15 17.24 -1.88
N SER A 260 7.98 16.93 -0.90
CA SER A 260 7.73 15.84 0.05
C SER A 260 6.60 16.20 1.02
N ILE A 261 5.80 15.18 1.37
CA ILE A 261 4.62 15.33 2.23
C ILE A 261 4.71 14.35 3.40
N CYS A 262 4.42 14.82 4.60
CA CYS A 262 4.17 13.97 5.75
C CYS A 262 2.69 14.02 6.13
N VAL A 263 2.02 12.85 6.11
CA VAL A 263 0.64 12.71 6.56
C VAL A 263 0.64 12.25 8.01
N ALA A 264 0.22 13.11 8.90
CA ALA A 264 0.25 12.93 10.34
C ALA A 264 -1.17 12.71 10.92
N GLY A 265 -1.26 12.11 12.09
CA GLY A 265 -2.52 11.93 12.82
C GLY A 265 -2.52 10.69 13.71
N ALA A 266 -3.59 10.50 14.47
CA ALA A 266 -3.79 9.33 15.32
C ALA A 266 -4.02 8.04 14.51
N THR A 267 -4.11 6.90 15.18
CA THR A 267 -4.55 5.63 14.57
C THR A 267 -5.94 5.80 13.98
N SER A 268 -6.24 5.10 12.90
CA SER A 268 -7.55 5.12 12.19
C SER A 268 -8.00 6.49 11.65
N SER A 269 -7.12 7.51 11.63
CA SER A 269 -7.44 8.85 11.12
C SER A 269 -7.46 8.97 9.57
N GLY A 270 -7.15 7.89 8.84
CA GLY A 270 -7.18 7.86 7.38
C GLY A 270 -5.85 8.23 6.71
N LYS A 271 -4.71 8.26 7.42
CA LYS A 271 -3.39 8.62 6.89
C LYS A 271 -3.00 7.80 5.66
N THR A 272 -3.05 6.48 5.78
CA THR A 272 -2.68 5.55 4.69
C THR A 272 -3.60 5.71 3.48
N THR A 273 -4.89 5.98 3.72
CA THR A 273 -5.88 6.22 2.67
C THR A 273 -5.55 7.49 1.87
N VAL A 274 -5.22 8.59 2.57
CA VAL A 274 -4.77 9.86 1.94
C VAL A 274 -3.47 9.64 1.18
N ALA A 275 -2.49 8.95 1.78
CA ALA A 275 -1.22 8.64 1.13
C ALA A 275 -1.40 7.77 -0.12
N GLY A 276 -2.23 6.74 -0.05
CA GLY A 276 -2.56 5.87 -1.19
C GLY A 276 -3.23 6.64 -2.33
N TRP A 277 -4.20 7.51 -2.01
CA TRP A 277 -4.83 8.37 -3.00
C TRP A 277 -3.81 9.30 -3.67
N LEU A 278 -2.97 9.99 -2.90
CA LEU A 278 -1.92 10.87 -3.44
C LEU A 278 -1.01 10.11 -4.42
N LEU A 279 -0.54 8.92 -4.06
CA LEU A 279 0.28 8.09 -4.94
C LEU A 279 -0.47 7.65 -6.20
N SER A 280 -1.78 7.44 -6.12
CA SER A 280 -2.60 7.10 -7.28
C SER A 280 -2.72 8.23 -8.31
N THR A 281 -2.46 9.50 -7.90
CA THR A 281 -2.47 10.66 -8.80
C THR A 281 -1.19 10.82 -9.61
N ILE A 282 -0.14 10.09 -9.27
CA ILE A 282 1.17 10.23 -9.90
C ILE A 282 1.14 9.72 -11.34
N PRO A 283 1.67 10.48 -12.31
CA PRO A 283 1.72 10.06 -13.71
C PRO A 283 2.50 8.75 -13.93
N ASP A 284 2.06 7.93 -14.88
CA ASP A 284 2.64 6.61 -15.18
C ASP A 284 4.14 6.65 -15.51
N ARG A 285 4.63 7.77 -16.06
CA ARG A 285 6.06 7.97 -16.39
C ARG A 285 6.97 8.13 -15.17
N LYS A 286 6.40 8.41 -13.98
CA LYS A 286 7.16 8.57 -12.74
C LYS A 286 7.25 7.26 -11.99
N ARG A 287 8.44 6.96 -11.51
CA ARG A 287 8.70 5.73 -10.77
C ARG A 287 8.45 5.90 -9.28
N ILE A 288 7.59 5.06 -8.74
CA ILE A 288 7.26 5.01 -7.32
C ILE A 288 7.93 3.80 -6.67
N PHE A 289 8.56 4.00 -5.53
CA PHE A 289 9.10 2.93 -4.69
C PHE A 289 8.40 2.97 -3.33
N THR A 290 7.66 1.90 -2.97
CA THR A 290 6.97 1.84 -1.68
C THR A 290 7.69 0.92 -0.70
N ILE A 291 7.76 1.34 0.55
CA ILE A 291 8.34 0.61 1.67
C ILE A 291 7.25 0.49 2.74
N GLU A 292 6.72 -0.72 2.90
CA GLU A 292 5.62 -0.98 3.83
C GLU A 292 6.07 -1.96 4.91
N ASP A 293 5.54 -1.80 6.13
CA ASP A 293 5.93 -2.62 7.25
C ASP A 293 4.91 -3.73 7.50
N GLY A 294 5.37 -4.96 7.26
CA GLY A 294 4.62 -6.18 7.58
C GLY A 294 3.42 -6.49 6.68
N SER A 295 2.70 -5.52 6.10
CA SER A 295 1.56 -5.76 5.21
C SER A 295 1.57 -4.78 4.05
N ARG A 296 1.08 -5.23 2.89
CA ARG A 296 0.92 -4.38 1.71
C ARG A 296 -0.45 -3.72 1.75
N GLU A 297 -0.47 -2.44 2.09
CA GLU A 297 -1.69 -1.63 2.16
C GLU A 297 -1.93 -0.84 0.86
N LEU A 298 -0.85 -0.57 0.10
CA LEU A 298 -0.91 0.24 -1.11
C LEU A 298 -1.07 -0.65 -2.35
N GLN A 299 -2.11 -0.37 -3.15
CA GLN A 299 -2.36 -1.04 -4.44
C GLN A 299 -2.28 0.00 -5.55
N LEU A 300 -1.09 0.17 -6.13
CA LEU A 300 -0.80 1.24 -7.07
C LEU A 300 -0.58 0.75 -8.50
N ILE A 301 -0.55 -0.55 -8.74
CA ILE A 301 -0.36 -1.11 -10.09
C ILE A 301 -1.58 -0.78 -10.93
N ARG A 302 -1.34 -0.19 -12.09
CA ARG A 302 -2.37 0.10 -13.10
C ARG A 302 -2.15 -0.79 -14.31
N GLU A 303 -3.19 -1.44 -14.74
CA GLU A 303 -3.18 -2.33 -15.90
C GLU A 303 -4.16 -1.84 -16.95
N ARG A 304 -3.75 -1.95 -18.20
CA ARG A 304 -4.61 -1.73 -19.37
C ARG A 304 -4.31 -2.82 -20.38
N ASP A 305 -5.35 -3.51 -20.84
CA ASP A 305 -5.24 -4.60 -21.81
C ASP A 305 -4.24 -5.71 -21.39
N GLY A 306 -4.19 -6.02 -20.08
CA GLY A 306 -3.30 -7.03 -19.50
C GLY A 306 -1.84 -6.60 -19.37
N MET A 307 -1.53 -5.33 -19.62
CA MET A 307 -0.18 -4.78 -19.46
C MET A 307 -0.14 -3.74 -18.34
N VAL A 308 0.88 -3.80 -17.52
CA VAL A 308 1.17 -2.77 -16.50
C VAL A 308 1.59 -1.48 -17.19
N THR A 309 0.91 -0.38 -16.90
CA THR A 309 1.13 0.93 -17.54
C THR A 309 2.01 1.87 -16.74
N ASN A 310 2.05 1.73 -15.42
CA ASN A 310 2.83 2.59 -14.53
C ASN A 310 4.08 1.90 -13.96
N SER A 311 5.00 2.66 -13.39
CA SER A 311 6.24 2.16 -12.82
C SER A 311 6.19 2.18 -11.30
N VAL A 312 5.94 1.04 -10.67
CA VAL A 312 5.85 0.91 -9.21
C VAL A 312 6.64 -0.29 -8.73
N VAL A 313 7.50 -0.08 -7.74
CA VAL A 313 8.18 -1.13 -7.00
C VAL A 313 7.60 -1.18 -5.60
N HIS A 314 6.90 -2.26 -5.28
CA HIS A 314 6.38 -2.50 -3.94
C HIS A 314 7.36 -3.35 -3.14
N THR A 315 7.78 -2.84 -1.98
CA THR A 315 8.62 -3.60 -1.05
C THR A 315 8.01 -3.65 0.34
N GLN A 316 8.38 -4.66 1.09
CA GLN A 316 7.93 -4.89 2.45
C GLN A 316 9.08 -5.31 3.33
N THR A 317 9.06 -4.89 4.59
CA THR A 317 9.99 -5.40 5.59
C THR A 317 9.80 -6.90 5.77
N ARG A 318 10.89 -7.57 6.10
CA ARG A 318 10.90 -8.98 6.46
C ARG A 318 11.41 -9.12 7.88
N ASP A 319 10.52 -9.51 8.77
CA ASP A 319 10.87 -9.91 10.11
C ASP A 319 11.41 -11.35 10.11
N SER A 320 12.50 -11.60 10.82
CA SER A 320 13.12 -12.92 10.93
C SER A 320 13.91 -13.02 12.24
N GLU A 321 13.88 -14.18 12.88
CA GLU A 321 14.75 -14.51 14.02
C GLU A 321 16.24 -14.57 13.61
N ASN A 322 16.50 -14.88 12.34
CA ASN A 322 17.81 -14.81 11.77
C ASN A 322 18.11 -13.39 11.29
N GLU A 323 18.99 -12.67 11.98
CA GLU A 323 19.37 -11.29 11.65
C GLU A 323 19.82 -11.11 10.19
N ARG A 324 20.46 -12.12 9.58
CA ARG A 324 20.88 -12.05 8.17
C ARG A 324 19.71 -12.07 7.17
N GLN A 325 18.55 -12.54 7.61
CA GLN A 325 17.35 -12.62 6.79
C GLN A 325 16.35 -11.50 7.11
N ARG A 326 16.60 -10.74 8.19
CA ARG A 326 15.80 -9.59 8.57
C ARG A 326 16.10 -8.44 7.60
N ILE A 327 15.04 -7.86 7.07
CA ILE A 327 15.10 -6.67 6.20
C ILE A 327 14.19 -5.61 6.81
N ASP A 328 14.79 -4.56 7.28
CA ASP A 328 14.08 -3.43 7.88
C ASP A 328 13.85 -2.29 6.85
N GLN A 329 13.19 -1.25 7.28
CA GLN A 329 12.89 -0.09 6.42
C GLN A 329 14.16 0.67 6.02
N ILE A 330 15.20 0.68 6.85
CA ILE A 330 16.47 1.36 6.53
C ILE A 330 17.15 0.68 5.35
N ALA A 331 17.26 -0.66 5.40
CA ALA A 331 17.82 -1.44 4.30
C ALA A 331 17.04 -1.25 2.98
N LEU A 332 15.70 -1.10 3.08
CA LEU A 332 14.86 -0.84 1.91
C LEU A 332 15.01 0.59 1.39
N LEU A 333 15.23 1.58 2.26
CA LEU A 333 15.56 2.96 1.86
C LEU A 333 16.90 3.03 1.14
N ASP A 334 17.92 2.37 1.67
CA ASP A 334 19.25 2.33 1.05
C ASP A 334 19.22 1.72 -0.36
N ILE A 335 18.45 0.66 -0.56
CA ILE A 335 18.31 0.06 -1.89
C ILE A 335 17.41 0.90 -2.80
N ALA A 336 16.38 1.56 -2.26
CA ALA A 336 15.47 2.41 -3.04
C ALA A 336 16.24 3.49 -3.81
N LEU A 337 17.24 4.12 -3.19
CA LEU A 337 18.09 5.16 -3.81
C LEU A 337 18.83 4.65 -5.07
N ARG A 338 19.05 3.33 -5.19
CA ARG A 338 19.69 2.70 -6.36
C ARG A 338 18.71 2.34 -7.46
N PHE A 339 17.39 2.42 -7.19
CA PHE A 339 16.34 2.13 -8.16
C PHE A 339 15.91 3.35 -8.97
N ASN A 340 16.53 4.50 -8.75
CA ASN A 340 16.24 5.77 -9.41
C ASN A 340 14.72 6.12 -9.35
N PRO A 341 14.11 6.18 -8.15
CA PRO A 341 12.73 6.54 -8.00
C PRO A 341 12.54 8.05 -8.12
N ASP A 342 11.40 8.48 -8.68
CA ASP A 342 10.93 9.86 -8.58
C ASP A 342 10.30 10.14 -7.21
N ILE A 343 9.67 9.08 -6.64
CA ILE A 343 8.96 9.17 -5.37
C ILE A 343 9.26 7.92 -4.53
N ILE A 344 9.62 8.13 -3.28
CA ILE A 344 9.69 7.07 -2.26
C ILE A 344 8.50 7.26 -1.31
N CYS A 345 7.74 6.19 -1.08
CA CYS A 345 6.74 6.14 -0.04
C CYS A 345 7.21 5.27 1.12
N VAL A 346 7.43 5.88 2.28
CA VAL A 346 7.61 5.15 3.53
C VAL A 346 6.24 5.05 4.19
N GLY A 347 5.65 3.86 4.19
CA GLY A 347 4.28 3.65 4.64
C GLY A 347 3.99 4.23 6.02
N GLU A 348 4.91 4.02 6.97
CA GLU A 348 4.84 4.63 8.30
C GLU A 348 6.23 4.80 8.90
N MET A 349 6.52 5.97 9.45
CA MET A 349 7.73 6.23 10.23
C MET A 349 7.45 6.07 11.73
N ARG A 350 8.11 5.11 12.38
CA ARG A 350 7.96 4.78 13.82
C ARG A 350 9.27 4.72 14.56
N GLY A 351 10.38 4.66 13.86
CA GLY A 351 11.70 4.35 14.40
C GLY A 351 12.84 5.11 13.72
N PRO A 352 14.05 4.54 13.75
CA PRO A 352 15.27 5.17 13.22
C PRO A 352 15.26 5.38 11.71
N GLU A 353 14.39 4.71 10.95
CA GLU A 353 14.20 4.91 9.51
C GLU A 353 13.82 6.35 9.13
N ALA A 354 13.28 7.12 10.09
CA ALA A 354 12.98 8.54 9.87
C ALA A 354 14.22 9.34 9.47
N ASN A 355 15.41 8.97 9.95
CA ASN A 355 16.65 9.63 9.55
C ASN A 355 17.00 9.34 8.09
N ALA A 356 16.96 8.09 7.66
CA ALA A 356 17.23 7.73 6.27
C ALA A 356 16.18 8.32 5.30
N ALA A 357 14.91 8.38 5.72
CA ALA A 357 13.83 8.96 4.91
C ALA A 357 14.00 10.46 4.71
N GLN A 358 14.39 11.23 5.76
CA GLN A 358 14.64 12.66 5.60
C GLN A 358 15.90 12.91 4.74
N GLU A 359 16.93 12.08 4.82
CA GLU A 359 18.11 12.18 3.96
C GLU A 359 17.71 11.95 2.49
N ALA A 360 16.89 10.94 2.18
CA ALA A 360 16.36 10.70 0.83
C ALA A 360 15.60 11.92 0.28
N ALA A 361 14.80 12.59 1.11
CA ALA A 361 14.07 13.78 0.71
C ALA A 361 15.00 14.97 0.41
N ARG A 362 16.08 15.11 1.15
CA ARG A 362 17.06 16.21 1.01
C ARG A 362 18.00 16.04 -0.18
N VAL A 363 18.17 14.81 -0.70
CA VAL A 363 18.91 14.59 -1.95
C VAL A 363 18.06 14.78 -3.22
N GLY A 364 16.81 15.27 -3.07
CA GLY A 364 15.97 15.68 -4.19
C GLY A 364 14.92 14.68 -4.63
N ILE A 365 14.73 13.57 -3.91
CA ILE A 365 13.65 12.61 -4.16
C ILE A 365 12.41 13.04 -3.37
N ALA A 366 11.23 13.07 -4.00
CA ALA A 366 10.01 13.34 -3.26
C ALA A 366 9.70 12.15 -2.31
N VAL A 367 9.54 12.44 -1.02
CA VAL A 367 9.19 11.43 -0.02
C VAL A 367 7.78 11.67 0.51
N LEU A 368 6.93 10.66 0.40
CA LEU A 368 5.63 10.62 1.06
C LEU A 368 5.71 9.65 2.24
N THR A 369 5.26 10.08 3.40
CA THR A 369 5.25 9.19 4.57
C THR A 369 4.05 9.44 5.46
N THR A 370 3.75 8.47 6.33
CA THR A 370 2.80 8.68 7.42
C THR A 370 3.49 8.61 8.78
N ILE A 371 2.94 9.32 9.76
CA ILE A 371 3.47 9.34 11.13
C ILE A 371 2.36 9.52 12.15
N HIS A 372 2.49 8.89 13.31
CA HIS A 372 1.62 9.17 14.44
C HIS A 372 2.07 10.46 15.14
N SER A 373 1.17 11.44 15.18
CA SER A 373 1.37 12.73 15.86
C SER A 373 0.02 13.28 16.37
N ASN A 374 0.09 14.25 17.26
CA ASN A 374 -1.06 14.91 17.87
C ASN A 374 -1.36 16.30 17.28
N SER A 375 -0.49 16.83 16.43
CA SER A 375 -0.67 18.12 15.73
C SER A 375 0.34 18.26 14.59
N SER A 376 0.13 19.23 13.68
CA SER A 376 1.09 19.54 12.61
C SER A 376 2.44 19.97 13.17
N GLU A 377 2.48 20.86 14.15
CA GLU A 377 3.70 21.29 14.83
C GLU A 377 4.38 20.16 15.59
N GLY A 378 3.59 19.32 16.31
CA GLY A 378 4.07 18.14 17.00
C GLY A 378 4.71 17.12 16.10
N THR A 379 4.35 17.11 14.81
CA THR A 379 4.88 16.21 13.81
C THR A 379 6.37 16.37 13.61
N TYR A 380 6.87 17.61 13.49
CA TYR A 380 8.31 17.85 13.34
C TYR A 380 9.10 17.43 14.59
N ARG A 381 8.59 17.74 15.78
CA ARG A 381 9.22 17.27 17.04
C ARG A 381 9.24 15.75 17.13
N ARG A 382 8.19 15.09 16.66
CA ARG A 382 8.12 13.63 16.59
C ARG A 382 9.15 13.07 15.62
N MET A 383 9.32 13.67 14.43
CA MET A 383 10.35 13.27 13.46
C MET A 383 11.76 13.40 14.07
N VAL A 384 12.08 14.53 14.70
CA VAL A 384 13.36 14.73 15.41
C VAL A 384 13.59 13.62 16.43
N SER A 385 12.58 13.32 17.26
CA SER A 385 12.67 12.24 18.27
C SER A 385 12.92 10.86 17.64
N LEU A 386 12.40 10.60 16.43
CA LEU A 386 12.65 9.35 15.71
C LEU A 386 14.05 9.33 15.10
N CYS A 387 14.49 10.42 14.46
CA CYS A 387 15.85 10.55 13.90
C CYS A 387 16.94 10.35 14.97
N LYS A 388 16.71 10.83 16.19
CA LYS A 388 17.65 10.65 17.32
C LYS A 388 17.84 9.17 17.72
N ARG A 389 16.97 8.27 17.29
CA ARG A 389 17.19 6.82 17.50
C ARG A 389 18.27 6.26 16.58
N ALA A 390 18.57 6.94 15.48
CA ALA A 390 19.61 6.55 14.53
C ALA A 390 20.92 7.31 14.74
N VAL A 391 20.84 8.61 15.12
CA VAL A 391 22.00 9.51 15.13
C VAL A 391 22.01 10.38 16.39
N ASP A 392 23.20 10.62 16.94
CA ASP A 392 23.41 11.55 18.06
C ASP A 392 23.72 12.96 17.50
N THR A 393 22.69 13.62 17.02
CA THR A 393 22.76 14.97 16.42
C THR A 393 21.89 15.93 17.26
N PRO A 394 22.31 17.19 17.47
CA PRO A 394 21.53 18.18 18.20
C PRO A 394 20.11 18.35 17.64
N ASP A 395 19.14 18.55 18.52
CA ASP A 395 17.71 18.66 18.16
C ASP A 395 17.45 19.76 17.14
N ASP A 396 18.11 20.93 17.27
CA ASP A 396 17.91 22.04 16.36
C ASP A 396 18.45 21.76 14.94
N THR A 397 19.57 21.02 14.85
CA THR A 397 20.10 20.55 13.58
C THR A 397 19.16 19.58 12.91
N LEU A 398 18.65 18.57 13.67
CA LEU A 398 17.67 17.63 13.17
C LEU A 398 16.35 18.31 12.80
N MET A 399 15.94 19.32 13.57
CA MET A 399 14.78 20.13 13.24
C MET A 399 14.97 20.85 11.89
N GLY A 400 16.17 21.36 11.61
CA GLY A 400 16.52 21.89 10.28
C GLY A 400 16.32 20.85 9.19
N TYR A 401 16.87 19.66 9.40
CA TYR A 401 16.79 18.57 8.41
C TYR A 401 15.36 18.12 8.13
N VAL A 402 14.56 17.88 9.16
CA VAL A 402 13.18 17.38 8.96
C VAL A 402 12.25 18.44 8.38
N THR A 403 12.47 19.74 8.70
CA THR A 403 11.66 20.82 8.11
C THR A 403 12.05 21.10 6.65
N GLU A 404 13.32 20.96 6.29
CA GLU A 404 13.79 21.00 4.89
C GLU A 404 13.23 19.80 4.08
N ALA A 405 13.28 18.59 4.69
CA ALA A 405 12.85 17.36 4.05
C ALA A 405 11.34 17.33 3.79
N TYR A 406 10.54 17.78 4.73
CA TYR A 406 9.08 17.72 4.68
C TYR A 406 8.46 19.11 4.84
N PRO A 407 8.49 19.93 3.79
CA PRO A 407 7.89 21.28 3.86
C PRO A 407 6.37 21.24 4.06
N ILE A 408 5.69 20.16 3.65
CA ILE A 408 4.23 20.01 3.79
C ILE A 408 3.89 18.92 4.82
N VAL A 409 3.07 19.31 5.79
CA VAL A 409 2.45 18.40 6.77
C VAL A 409 0.94 18.46 6.62
N VAL A 410 0.35 17.28 6.44
CA VAL A 410 -1.11 17.08 6.38
C VAL A 410 -1.53 16.43 7.69
N TYR A 411 -2.40 17.06 8.44
CA TYR A 411 -2.88 16.50 9.71
C TYR A 411 -4.30 15.95 9.57
N CYS A 412 -4.40 14.63 9.72
CA CYS A 412 -5.65 13.89 9.64
C CYS A 412 -6.19 13.57 11.04
N ARG A 413 -7.49 13.70 11.22
CA ARG A 413 -8.19 13.37 12.46
C ARG A 413 -9.46 12.58 12.19
N GLN A 414 -9.73 11.58 13.01
CA GLN A 414 -11.06 11.01 13.17
C GLN A 414 -11.75 11.79 14.29
N LEU A 415 -12.90 12.37 13.98
CA LEU A 415 -13.73 13.08 14.93
C LEU A 415 -14.55 12.09 15.79
N GLU A 416 -15.15 12.55 16.88
CA GLU A 416 -15.96 11.71 17.76
C GLU A 416 -17.16 11.06 17.06
N ASN A 417 -17.72 11.73 16.04
CA ASN A 417 -18.76 11.18 15.19
C ASN A 417 -18.23 10.19 14.14
N LYS A 418 -16.97 9.70 14.30
CA LYS A 418 -16.24 8.77 13.45
C LYS A 418 -15.90 9.29 12.05
N GLN A 419 -16.31 10.49 11.70
CA GLN A 419 -15.92 11.10 10.43
C GLN A 419 -14.43 11.42 10.41
N ARG A 420 -13.80 11.19 9.27
CA ARG A 420 -12.38 11.48 9.04
C ARG A 420 -12.25 12.83 8.34
N ARG A 421 -11.33 13.68 8.79
CA ARG A 421 -11.07 15.02 8.24
C ARG A 421 -9.59 15.27 8.09
N ILE A 422 -9.18 15.90 7.00
CA ILE A 422 -7.90 16.62 6.96
C ILE A 422 -8.15 17.93 7.70
N THR A 423 -7.75 17.98 8.96
CA THR A 423 -8.03 19.15 9.81
C THR A 423 -7.06 20.28 9.61
N ASN A 424 -5.89 20.00 9.04
CA ASN A 424 -4.88 21.03 8.77
C ASN A 424 -3.94 20.61 7.64
N ILE A 425 -3.58 21.54 6.77
CA ILE A 425 -2.44 21.46 5.87
C ILE A 425 -1.54 22.64 6.17
N SER A 426 -0.30 22.35 6.56
CA SER A 426 0.70 23.36 6.90
C SER A 426 1.92 23.25 6.02
N GLU A 427 2.48 24.42 5.66
CA GLU A 427 3.80 24.55 5.05
C GLU A 427 4.80 25.05 6.10
N CYS A 428 5.95 24.42 6.18
CA CYS A 428 7.08 24.94 6.95
C CYS A 428 8.07 25.64 6.02
N GLU A 429 8.09 26.96 6.07
CA GLU A 429 9.05 27.80 5.35
C GLU A 429 10.30 27.99 6.20
N ILE A 430 11.48 27.82 5.57
CA ILE A 430 12.78 28.17 6.15
C ILE A 430 13.16 29.55 5.64
N LEU A 431 13.25 30.50 6.56
CA LEU A 431 13.59 31.90 6.24
C LEU A 431 15.09 32.05 6.03
N PRO A 432 15.54 33.16 5.37
CA PRO A 432 16.98 33.41 5.08
C PRO A 432 17.87 33.46 6.33
N ASP A 433 17.32 33.80 7.48
CA ASP A 433 18.02 33.82 8.77
C ASP A 433 18.12 32.45 9.45
N GLY A 434 17.58 31.40 8.80
CA GLY A 434 17.51 30.05 9.32
C GLY A 434 16.35 29.80 10.30
N SER A 435 15.55 30.80 10.61
CA SER A 435 14.31 30.61 11.38
C SER A 435 13.25 29.93 10.54
N ARG A 436 12.23 29.39 11.20
CA ARG A 436 11.16 28.59 10.57
C ARG A 436 9.83 29.25 10.84
N ARG A 437 9.02 29.37 9.78
CA ARG A 437 7.65 29.84 9.85
C ARG A 437 6.72 28.74 9.40
N LEU A 438 5.74 28.43 10.22
CA LEU A 438 4.68 27.48 9.87
C LEU A 438 3.48 28.28 9.33
N HIS A 439 3.24 28.15 8.04
CA HIS A 439 2.05 28.68 7.38
C HIS A 439 0.92 27.67 7.51
N LYS A 440 -0.21 28.07 8.02
CA LYS A 440 -1.42 27.28 8.04
C LYS A 440 -2.18 27.53 6.74
N LEU A 441 -2.01 26.67 5.74
CA LEU A 441 -2.61 26.87 4.43
C LEU A 441 -4.12 26.58 4.45
N TYR A 442 -4.51 25.48 5.06
CA TYR A 442 -5.92 25.07 5.20
C TYR A 442 -6.20 24.57 6.62
N GLU A 443 -7.40 24.85 7.10
CA GLU A 443 -7.87 24.42 8.42
C GLU A 443 -9.34 23.99 8.34
N TYR A 444 -9.69 22.91 9.04
CA TYR A 444 -11.07 22.51 9.27
C TYR A 444 -11.59 23.25 10.51
N HIS A 445 -12.57 24.13 10.32
CA HIS A 445 -13.19 24.92 11.37
C HIS A 445 -14.51 24.24 11.79
N ILE A 446 -14.58 23.80 13.05
CA ILE A 446 -15.82 23.26 13.63
C ILE A 446 -16.75 24.43 13.90
N THR A 447 -17.94 24.40 13.31
CA THR A 447 -18.96 25.44 13.45
C THR A 447 -20.02 25.06 14.47
N ASP A 448 -20.27 23.76 14.63
CA ASP A 448 -21.18 23.24 15.64
C ASP A 448 -20.70 21.89 16.19
N ASN A 449 -20.91 21.66 17.49
CA ASN A 449 -20.55 20.43 18.18
C ASN A 449 -21.50 20.21 19.37
N HIS A 450 -22.41 19.25 19.23
CA HIS A 450 -23.36 18.90 20.28
C HIS A 450 -23.69 17.40 20.28
N LEU A 451 -24.37 16.96 21.34
CA LEU A 451 -24.90 15.60 21.48
C LEU A 451 -26.38 15.61 21.11
N GLU A 452 -26.78 14.71 20.23
CA GLU A 452 -28.18 14.40 19.95
C GLU A 452 -28.44 12.94 20.39
N GLY A 453 -29.00 12.81 21.59
CA GLY A 453 -29.02 11.52 22.30
C GLY A 453 -27.60 11.04 22.61
N ASP A 454 -27.23 9.86 22.12
CA ASP A 454 -25.87 9.29 22.28
C ASP A 454 -24.98 9.55 21.06
N ARG A 455 -25.43 10.35 20.10
CA ARG A 455 -24.68 10.64 18.88
C ARG A 455 -24.02 12.00 18.94
N PHE A 456 -22.71 12.04 18.63
CA PHE A 456 -22.02 13.31 18.40
C PHE A 456 -22.39 13.88 17.03
N ILE A 457 -22.88 15.09 17.02
CA ILE A 457 -23.07 15.89 15.80
C ILE A 457 -21.94 16.89 15.76
N ILE A 458 -21.12 16.82 14.73
CA ILE A 458 -19.99 17.73 14.54
C ILE A 458 -20.07 18.25 13.12
N GLU A 459 -20.34 19.52 12.99
CA GLU A 459 -20.40 20.25 11.72
C GLU A 459 -19.21 21.18 11.60
N GLY A 460 -18.78 21.44 10.38
CA GLY A 460 -17.66 22.33 10.12
C GLY A 460 -17.36 22.44 8.63
N GLU A 461 -16.45 23.33 8.34
CA GLU A 461 -16.02 23.64 6.98
C GLU A 461 -14.49 23.76 6.90
N HIS A 462 -13.94 23.43 5.73
CA HIS A 462 -12.55 23.72 5.44
C HIS A 462 -12.41 25.17 4.96
N ARG A 463 -11.40 25.86 5.50
CA ARG A 463 -11.07 27.23 5.12
C ARG A 463 -9.64 27.30 4.65
N LYS A 464 -9.41 28.04 3.57
CA LYS A 464 -8.08 28.52 3.20
C LYS A 464 -7.69 29.66 4.12
N CYS A 465 -6.54 29.54 4.77
CA CYS A 465 -6.10 30.49 5.81
C CYS A 465 -4.96 31.38 5.32
N GLU A 466 -3.92 30.76 4.74
CA GLU A 466 -2.75 31.46 4.24
C GLU A 466 -2.41 30.99 2.82
N GLU A 467 -1.69 31.83 2.10
CA GLU A 467 -1.12 31.47 0.81
C GLU A 467 0.21 30.70 0.99
N ILE A 468 0.60 29.96 -0.05
CA ILE A 468 1.89 29.30 -0.09
C ILE A 468 3.02 30.32 -0.07
N SER A 469 4.14 29.98 0.55
CA SER A 469 5.33 30.84 0.60
C SER A 469 5.92 31.07 -0.78
N GLU A 470 6.69 32.18 -0.92
CA GLU A 470 7.44 32.46 -2.16
C GLU A 470 8.50 31.38 -2.42
N SER A 471 9.05 30.76 -1.39
CA SER A 471 10.00 29.64 -1.51
C SER A 471 9.36 28.40 -2.11
N LEU A 472 8.16 28.01 -1.68
CA LEU A 472 7.40 26.88 -2.23
C LEU A 472 6.96 27.17 -3.68
N ARG A 473 6.48 28.41 -3.93
CA ARG A 473 6.11 28.84 -5.28
C ARG A 473 7.29 28.73 -6.26
N ARG A 474 8.48 29.21 -5.86
CA ARG A 474 9.71 29.08 -6.66
C ARG A 474 10.04 27.61 -6.91
N ARG A 475 9.98 26.76 -5.88
CA ARG A 475 10.23 25.32 -6.00
C ARG A 475 9.30 24.65 -7.02
N PHE A 476 8.02 25.01 -7.04
CA PHE A 476 7.09 24.50 -8.05
C PHE A 476 7.50 24.88 -9.47
N ILE A 477 7.87 26.14 -9.69
CA ILE A 477 8.32 26.64 -11.01
C ILE A 477 9.60 25.93 -11.45
N GLU A 478 10.60 25.84 -10.57
CA GLU A 478 11.88 25.18 -10.84
C GLU A 478 11.69 23.67 -11.15
N ASN A 479 10.70 23.03 -10.54
CA ASN A 479 10.34 21.64 -10.79
C ASN A 479 9.36 21.45 -11.97
N GLY A 480 9.14 22.51 -12.76
CA GLY A 480 8.43 22.46 -14.03
C GLY A 480 6.92 22.53 -13.93
N MET A 481 6.35 23.08 -12.85
CA MET A 481 4.92 23.37 -12.78
C MET A 481 4.56 24.49 -13.76
N PRO A 482 3.58 24.29 -14.66
CA PRO A 482 3.09 25.36 -15.53
C PRO A 482 2.53 26.53 -14.71
N LEU A 483 2.82 27.77 -15.14
CA LEU A 483 2.33 28.97 -14.42
C LEU A 483 0.81 29.02 -14.32
N GLY A 484 0.09 28.52 -15.34
CA GLY A 484 -1.37 28.42 -15.31
C GLY A 484 -1.91 27.42 -14.28
N GLU A 485 -1.17 26.33 -13.98
CA GLU A 485 -1.48 25.40 -12.89
C GLU A 485 -1.17 26.04 -11.53
N LEU A 486 -0.04 26.71 -11.42
CA LEU A 486 0.36 27.41 -10.20
C LEU A 486 -0.64 28.52 -9.80
N ALA A 487 -1.21 29.22 -10.77
CA ALA A 487 -2.19 30.29 -10.54
C ALA A 487 -3.45 29.81 -9.78
N GLN A 488 -3.74 28.52 -9.77
CA GLN A 488 -4.85 27.96 -8.99
C GLN A 488 -4.60 28.00 -7.49
N PHE A 489 -3.35 28.04 -7.06
CA PHE A 489 -2.95 28.01 -5.64
C PHE A 489 -2.52 29.38 -5.11
N VAL A 490 -2.34 30.34 -6.00
CA VAL A 490 -1.93 31.71 -5.66
C VAL A 490 -2.99 32.67 -6.21
N PRO A 491 -3.56 33.59 -5.41
CA PRO A 491 -4.48 34.57 -5.91
C PRO A 491 -3.80 35.37 -7.03
N GLY A 492 -4.54 35.58 -8.10
CA GLY A 492 -4.08 36.52 -9.14
C GLY A 492 -3.77 37.86 -8.47
N LYS A 493 -2.59 38.40 -8.71
CA LYS A 493 -2.43 39.84 -8.47
C LYS A 493 -3.54 40.49 -9.25
N GLU A 494 -4.51 41.10 -8.57
CA GLU A 494 -5.31 42.13 -9.20
C GLU A 494 -4.26 43.11 -9.78
N GLU A 495 -4.20 43.17 -11.11
CA GLU A 495 -3.43 44.23 -11.78
C GLU A 495 -4.14 45.52 -11.31
N ASP A 496 -3.51 46.19 -10.33
CA ASP A 496 -3.86 47.57 -10.01
C ASP A 496 -3.62 48.37 -11.29
N GLU A 497 -4.71 48.68 -12.00
CA GLU A 497 -4.75 49.67 -13.06
C GLU A 497 -4.56 51.08 -12.50
#